data_384262a5e217a71f7005a6324e9a0f6d
#
_entry.id   384262a5e217a71f7005a6324e9a0f6d
#
_cell.length_a   1.000
_cell.length_b   1.000
_cell.length_c   1.000
_cell.angle_alpha   90.00
_cell.angle_beta   90.00
_cell.angle_gamma   90.00
#
_symmetry.space_group_name_H-M   'P 1'
#
loop_
_entity.id
_entity.type
_entity.pdbx_description
1 polymer ?
#
loop_
_entity_poly.entity_id
_entity_poly.type
_entity_poly.pdbx_seq_one_letter_code
_entity_poly.pdbx_strand_id
1 'polypeptide(L)'
;DTQINKISIDVVMSAGLYYANDSGGLSEKSIQWQIEARTIDDEGNAVDDWFVLGTETYSAAQNKPIRLTYNYSVDMGRYEVRATRLDDKDTSARAAHSIYWESLKGHMEAPATFGEMTLLAIKMRATNNLSSNSSRKINAIITRKVKKWNSQSGWGEPVSSRSIAWAIADILKAQYGGRLPDERIHLMELEQLDKVWESRGDYFDGIFDSATTIWEAVSKVARCGRALPILQSGMVRIIRDEPKTIPTAM
;
A
#
# COMPACT_ATOMS: atom_id res chain seq x y z
N ASP A 1 17.68 8.70 4.89
CA ASP A 1 17.45 9.77 3.89
C ASP A 1 15.98 10.15 3.78
N THR A 2 15.39 10.68 4.83
CA THR A 2 13.98 11.10 4.82
C THR A 2 13.90 12.61 4.97
N GLN A 3 14.16 13.32 3.87
CA GLN A 3 13.86 14.75 3.80
C GLN A 3 12.36 14.92 3.52
N ILE A 4 11.76 15.89 4.18
CA ILE A 4 10.33 16.21 4.10
C ILE A 4 10.15 17.66 3.69
N ASN A 5 9.01 17.96 3.06
CA ASN A 5 8.61 19.32 2.69
C ASN A 5 7.30 19.76 3.37
N LYS A 6 6.75 18.90 4.22
CA LYS A 6 5.52 19.22 4.96
C LYS A 6 5.48 18.45 6.27
N ILE A 7 5.09 19.12 7.33
CA ILE A 7 4.90 18.58 8.67
C ILE A 7 3.41 18.58 8.99
N SER A 8 2.89 17.46 9.49
CA SER A 8 1.53 17.38 10.02
C SER A 8 1.55 16.95 11.46
N ILE A 9 0.73 17.61 12.29
CA ILE A 9 0.62 17.33 13.72
C ILE A 9 -0.84 17.04 14.04
N ASP A 10 -1.07 15.92 14.70
CA ASP A 10 -2.38 15.59 15.24
C ASP A 10 -2.39 15.87 16.74
N VAL A 11 -3.40 16.61 17.16
CA VAL A 11 -3.65 16.90 18.58
C VAL A 11 -5.04 16.41 18.98
N VAL A 12 -5.16 16.01 20.24
CA VAL A 12 -6.40 15.49 20.77
C VAL A 12 -6.72 16.13 22.13
N MET A 13 -7.98 16.50 22.31
CA MET A 13 -8.61 16.85 23.57
C MET A 13 -9.58 15.73 23.92
N SER A 14 -9.09 14.71 24.60
CA SER A 14 -9.80 13.43 24.81
C SER A 14 -11.09 13.55 25.60
N ALA A 15 -11.15 14.50 26.56
CA ALA A 15 -12.35 14.80 27.34
C ALA A 15 -13.23 15.91 26.73
N GLY A 16 -12.86 16.40 25.52
CA GLY A 16 -13.47 17.62 24.97
C GLY A 16 -12.79 18.89 25.46
N LEU A 17 -13.47 20.04 25.30
CA LEU A 17 -13.01 21.34 25.71
C LEU A 17 -14.23 22.13 26.22
N TYR A 18 -14.31 22.39 27.53
CA TYR A 18 -15.46 23.06 28.15
C TYR A 18 -15.21 23.40 29.62
N TYR A 19 -16.10 24.19 30.19
CA TYR A 19 -16.29 24.35 31.61
C TYR A 19 -17.73 23.95 31.97
N ALA A 20 -17.91 23.06 32.96
CA ALA A 20 -19.23 22.62 33.43
C ALA A 20 -19.83 23.62 34.44
N ASN A 21 -20.99 24.21 34.12
CA ASN A 21 -21.69 25.17 34.94
C ASN A 21 -22.52 24.49 36.03
N ASP A 22 -22.88 25.23 37.09
CA ASP A 22 -23.75 24.75 38.18
C ASP A 22 -25.15 24.35 37.70
N SER A 23 -25.60 24.94 36.59
CA SER A 23 -26.90 24.65 35.94
C SER A 23 -26.87 23.40 35.05
N GLY A 24 -25.75 22.68 34.98
CA GLY A 24 -25.58 21.50 34.13
C GLY A 24 -25.25 21.81 32.66
N GLY A 25 -25.13 23.08 32.27
CA GLY A 25 -24.70 23.49 30.94
C GLY A 25 -23.18 23.48 30.79
N LEU A 26 -22.71 23.58 29.55
CA LEU A 26 -21.29 23.72 29.21
C LEU A 26 -21.01 25.13 28.71
N SER A 27 -19.96 25.76 29.24
CA SER A 27 -19.43 27.02 28.73
C SER A 27 -18.18 26.79 27.91
N GLU A 28 -17.95 27.71 26.99
CA GLU A 28 -16.77 27.67 26.11
C GLU A 28 -15.48 27.81 26.91
N LYS A 29 -14.50 27.02 26.52
CA LYS A 29 -13.10 27.15 26.90
C LYS A 29 -12.25 27.29 25.63
N SER A 30 -11.18 28.07 25.76
CA SER A 30 -10.18 28.25 24.70
C SER A 30 -8.85 27.70 25.15
N ILE A 31 -8.11 27.14 24.22
CA ILE A 31 -6.75 26.68 24.44
C ILE A 31 -5.86 27.18 23.31
N GLN A 32 -4.63 27.60 23.67
CA GLN A 32 -3.66 28.13 22.73
C GLN A 32 -2.32 27.38 22.85
N TRP A 33 -1.73 27.04 21.71
CA TRP A 33 -0.42 26.40 21.65
C TRP A 33 0.36 26.88 20.42
N GLN A 34 1.68 26.76 20.50
CA GLN A 34 2.60 27.11 19.44
C GLN A 34 3.34 25.85 18.97
N ILE A 35 3.52 25.75 17.67
CA ILE A 35 4.33 24.72 17.04
C ILE A 35 5.56 25.37 16.44
N GLU A 36 6.71 24.83 16.77
CA GLU A 36 8.01 25.30 16.28
C GLU A 36 8.78 24.12 15.68
N ALA A 37 9.64 24.42 14.71
CA ALA A 37 10.57 23.47 14.14
C ALA A 37 11.97 24.07 14.04
N ARG A 38 12.96 23.20 13.91
CA ARG A 38 14.31 23.55 13.49
C ARG A 38 14.88 22.45 12.62
N THR A 39 15.80 22.81 11.73
CA THR A 39 16.49 21.83 10.90
C THR A 39 17.51 21.05 11.72
N ILE A 40 17.70 19.79 11.36
CA ILE A 40 18.67 18.88 11.97
C ILE A 40 19.49 18.19 10.87
N ASP A 41 20.74 17.82 11.21
CA ASP A 41 21.63 17.03 10.36
C ASP A 41 21.23 15.53 10.36
N ASP A 42 22.03 14.70 9.67
CA ASP A 42 21.80 13.25 9.58
C ASP A 42 22.03 12.53 10.91
N GLU A 43 22.83 13.10 11.79
CA GLU A 43 23.11 12.61 13.14
C GLU A 43 22.05 13.06 14.17
N GLY A 44 21.16 14.00 13.78
CA GLY A 44 20.10 14.54 14.64
C GLY A 44 20.50 15.78 15.43
N ASN A 45 21.65 16.38 15.14
CA ASN A 45 22.05 17.62 15.79
C ASN A 45 21.35 18.82 15.15
N ALA A 46 21.09 19.86 15.96
CA ALA A 46 20.50 21.10 15.46
C ALA A 46 21.46 21.83 14.50
N VAL A 47 20.93 22.23 13.34
CA VAL A 47 21.64 23.04 12.35
C VAL A 47 21.24 24.50 12.50
N ASP A 48 19.96 24.77 12.71
CA ASP A 48 19.42 26.13 12.81
C ASP A 48 18.68 26.36 14.14
N ASP A 49 18.34 27.62 14.42
CA ASP A 49 17.50 28.00 15.53
C ASP A 49 16.03 27.61 15.30
N TRP A 50 15.27 27.58 16.39
CA TRP A 50 13.84 27.33 16.35
C TRP A 50 13.09 28.44 15.61
N PHE A 51 12.22 28.08 14.68
CA PHE A 51 11.28 28.99 14.03
C PHE A 51 9.84 28.53 14.21
N VAL A 52 8.92 29.48 14.26
CA VAL A 52 7.50 29.20 14.49
C VAL A 52 6.85 28.70 13.20
N LEU A 53 6.25 27.52 13.24
CA LEU A 53 5.40 26.98 12.17
C LEU A 53 3.99 27.56 12.23
N GLY A 54 3.44 27.68 13.45
CA GLY A 54 2.13 28.25 13.68
C GLY A 54 1.81 28.43 15.16
N THR A 55 0.89 29.35 15.41
CA THR A 55 0.27 29.54 16.73
C THR A 55 -1.21 29.29 16.56
N GLU A 56 -1.70 28.24 17.21
CA GLU A 56 -3.05 27.73 17.04
C GLU A 56 -3.90 28.05 18.27
N THR A 57 -5.17 28.37 18.03
CA THR A 57 -6.16 28.59 19.09
C THR A 57 -7.40 27.79 18.74
N TYR A 58 -7.96 27.11 19.72
CA TYR A 58 -9.21 26.38 19.54
C TYR A 58 -10.13 26.63 20.73
N SER A 59 -11.42 26.87 20.44
CA SER A 59 -12.45 27.11 21.43
C SER A 59 -13.63 26.17 21.22
N ALA A 60 -14.18 25.64 22.30
CA ALA A 60 -15.35 24.80 22.27
C ALA A 60 -16.10 24.76 23.63
N ALA A 61 -17.35 24.34 23.56
CA ALA A 61 -18.20 24.02 24.71
C ALA A 61 -18.77 22.60 24.55
N GLN A 62 -17.87 21.58 24.42
CA GLN A 62 -18.32 20.21 24.22
C GLN A 62 -17.49 19.19 25.01
N ASN A 63 -18.18 18.14 25.48
CA ASN A 63 -17.61 17.02 26.25
C ASN A 63 -17.27 15.77 25.41
N LYS A 64 -17.32 15.89 24.09
CA LYS A 64 -16.88 14.79 23.18
C LYS A 64 -15.43 15.01 22.77
N PRO A 65 -14.67 13.94 22.52
CA PRO A 65 -13.31 14.05 22.04
C PRO A 65 -13.18 14.93 20.79
N ILE A 66 -12.22 15.84 20.81
CA ILE A 66 -11.87 16.71 19.69
C ILE A 66 -10.51 16.24 19.14
N ARG A 67 -10.44 16.04 17.84
CA ARG A 67 -9.21 15.68 17.12
C ARG A 67 -8.99 16.67 15.99
N LEU A 68 -7.81 17.27 15.95
CA LEU A 68 -7.43 18.27 14.96
C LEU A 68 -6.11 17.89 14.33
N THR A 69 -5.97 18.15 13.03
CA THR A 69 -4.74 17.97 12.27
C THR A 69 -4.31 19.31 11.70
N TYR A 70 -3.11 19.73 12.03
CA TYR A 70 -2.46 20.93 11.50
C TYR A 70 -1.38 20.55 10.51
N ASN A 71 -1.27 21.32 9.43
CA ASN A 71 -0.35 21.05 8.34
C ASN A 71 0.49 22.28 8.05
N TYR A 72 1.80 22.13 8.04
CA TYR A 72 2.77 23.18 7.80
C TYR A 72 3.69 22.81 6.65
N SER A 73 3.78 23.69 5.64
CA SER A 73 4.76 23.54 4.57
C SER A 73 6.10 24.07 5.05
N VAL A 74 7.18 23.34 4.77
CA VAL A 74 8.56 23.68 5.09
C VAL A 74 9.44 23.44 3.87
N ASP A 75 10.62 24.01 3.87
CA ASP A 75 11.62 23.68 2.85
C ASP A 75 12.05 22.22 2.96
N MET A 76 12.60 21.67 1.87
CA MET A 76 13.05 20.28 1.86
C MET A 76 14.16 20.10 2.90
N GLY A 77 13.94 19.22 3.89
CA GLY A 77 14.89 19.01 4.97
C GLY A 77 14.45 18.00 6.01
N ARG A 78 15.28 17.86 7.04
CA ARG A 78 14.97 17.08 8.25
C ARG A 78 14.71 18.04 9.40
N TYR A 79 13.72 17.73 10.23
CA TYR A 79 13.23 18.66 11.24
C TYR A 79 13.06 17.99 12.59
N GLU A 80 13.45 18.72 13.63
CA GLU A 80 12.97 18.51 14.99
C GLU A 80 11.80 19.46 15.23
N VAL A 81 10.76 18.99 15.92
CA VAL A 81 9.52 19.74 16.14
C VAL A 81 9.21 19.74 17.63
N ARG A 82 8.76 20.89 18.15
CA ARG A 82 8.24 21.02 19.50
C ARG A 82 6.87 21.72 19.51
N ALA A 83 6.06 21.36 20.48
CA ALA A 83 4.80 22.03 20.77
C ALA A 83 4.83 22.61 22.18
N THR A 84 4.47 23.89 22.31
CA THR A 84 4.43 24.58 23.58
C THR A 84 3.03 25.12 23.82
N ARG A 85 2.43 24.79 24.95
CA ARG A 85 1.18 25.40 25.36
C ARG A 85 1.43 26.83 25.79
N LEU A 86 0.60 27.79 25.36
CA LEU A 86 0.78 29.21 25.64
C LEU A 86 -0.13 29.74 26.75
N ASP A 87 -1.28 29.09 27.00
CA ASP A 87 -2.22 29.45 28.05
C ASP A 87 -2.02 28.58 29.30
N ASP A 88 -2.41 29.13 30.47
CA ASP A 88 -2.40 28.37 31.70
C ASP A 88 -3.48 27.30 31.71
N LYS A 89 -3.11 26.09 32.09
CA LYS A 89 -4.05 24.97 32.20
C LYS A 89 -5.03 25.24 33.37
N ASP A 90 -6.32 25.26 33.03
CA ASP A 90 -7.36 25.25 34.05
C ASP A 90 -7.38 23.89 34.78
N THR A 91 -7.10 23.90 36.08
CA THR A 91 -7.04 22.69 36.92
C THR A 91 -8.33 22.43 37.69
N SER A 92 -9.41 23.23 37.48
CA SER A 92 -10.72 23.01 38.08
C SER A 92 -11.25 21.62 37.68
N ALA A 93 -11.84 20.92 38.65
CA ALA A 93 -12.53 19.65 38.41
C ALA A 93 -13.72 19.77 37.44
N ARG A 94 -14.19 21.00 37.18
CA ARG A 94 -15.28 21.32 36.24
C ARG A 94 -14.77 21.61 34.83
N ALA A 95 -13.46 21.76 34.62
CA ALA A 95 -12.88 22.13 33.34
C ALA A 95 -12.29 20.91 32.63
N ALA A 96 -12.72 20.67 31.40
CA ALA A 96 -11.96 19.85 30.44
C ALA A 96 -11.08 20.80 29.62
N HIS A 97 -9.78 20.88 29.97
CA HIS A 97 -8.83 21.83 29.41
C HIS A 97 -7.45 21.23 29.17
N SER A 98 -7.42 19.97 28.69
CA SER A 98 -6.19 19.27 28.38
C SER A 98 -6.08 19.01 26.89
N ILE A 99 -4.88 19.23 26.35
CA ILE A 99 -4.50 18.91 24.98
C ILE A 99 -3.32 17.93 25.02
N TYR A 100 -3.31 16.99 24.10
CA TYR A 100 -2.26 16.01 23.94
C TYR A 100 -1.80 15.99 22.48
N TRP A 101 -0.51 15.86 22.29
CA TRP A 101 0.09 15.57 20.99
C TRP A 101 -0.11 14.08 20.71
N GLU A 102 -0.83 13.72 19.65
CA GLU A 102 -1.14 12.33 19.30
C GLU A 102 -0.16 11.78 18.27
N SER A 103 0.18 12.56 17.24
CA SER A 103 1.14 12.11 16.22
C SER A 103 1.87 13.25 15.52
N LEU A 104 3.08 12.94 15.04
CA LEU A 104 3.88 13.75 14.14
C LEU A 104 4.05 12.97 12.82
N LYS A 105 3.83 13.63 11.69
CA LYS A 105 3.96 13.04 10.36
C LYS A 105 4.81 13.96 9.49
N GLY A 106 5.89 13.42 8.94
CA GLY A 106 6.64 14.05 7.87
C GLY A 106 6.12 13.58 6.51
N HIS A 107 5.93 14.51 5.59
CA HIS A 107 5.53 14.19 4.21
C HIS A 107 6.71 14.43 3.30
N MET A 108 7.11 13.39 2.59
CA MET A 108 8.11 13.45 1.54
C MET A 108 7.48 13.98 0.26
N GLU A 109 8.27 14.60 -0.60
CA GLU A 109 7.83 14.96 -1.93
C GLU A 109 7.50 13.70 -2.72
N ALA A 110 6.25 13.58 -3.15
CA ALA A 110 5.80 12.44 -3.94
C ALA A 110 6.25 12.60 -5.41
N PRO A 111 6.37 11.50 -6.18
CA PRO A 111 5.97 10.15 -5.78
C PRO A 111 7.15 9.27 -5.38
N ALA A 112 7.01 8.54 -4.29
CA ALA A 112 7.83 7.36 -4.12
C ALA A 112 7.51 6.41 -5.28
N THR A 113 8.51 6.11 -6.10
CA THR A 113 8.39 5.10 -7.15
C THR A 113 8.57 3.74 -6.49
N PHE A 114 7.54 2.90 -6.53
CA PHE A 114 7.58 1.57 -5.94
C PHE A 114 8.00 0.48 -6.94
N GLY A 115 8.63 0.87 -8.04
CA GLY A 115 9.04 -0.04 -9.10
C GLY A 115 7.84 -0.70 -9.79
N GLU A 116 7.92 -2.01 -10.03
CA GLU A 116 6.88 -2.78 -10.74
C GLU A 116 5.71 -3.22 -9.84
N MET A 117 5.52 -2.59 -8.67
CA MET A 117 4.43 -2.92 -7.75
C MET A 117 3.15 -2.12 -8.08
N THR A 118 2.02 -2.81 -8.13
CA THR A 118 0.71 -2.17 -8.20
C THR A 118 0.27 -1.74 -6.81
N LEU A 119 0.04 -0.44 -6.62
CA LEU A 119 -0.41 0.13 -5.36
C LEU A 119 -1.87 0.57 -5.45
N LEU A 120 -2.60 0.37 -4.36
CA LEU A 120 -3.95 0.88 -4.19
C LEU A 120 -3.95 1.85 -3.00
N ALA A 121 -4.12 3.15 -3.28
CA ALA A 121 -4.31 4.17 -2.25
C ALA A 121 -5.81 4.39 -2.01
N ILE A 122 -6.25 4.19 -0.76
CA ILE A 122 -7.66 4.34 -0.40
C ILE A 122 -7.79 5.44 0.65
N LYS A 123 -8.56 6.49 0.30
CA LYS A 123 -8.97 7.54 1.23
C LYS A 123 -10.41 7.30 1.67
N MET A 124 -10.61 7.00 2.94
CA MET A 124 -11.95 6.80 3.51
C MET A 124 -12.32 7.99 4.40
N ARG A 125 -13.55 8.51 4.21
CA ARG A 125 -14.14 9.48 5.12
C ARG A 125 -14.99 8.73 6.14
N ALA A 126 -14.72 8.95 7.43
CA ALA A 126 -15.56 8.41 8.49
C ALA A 126 -16.96 9.05 8.40
N THR A 127 -17.99 8.23 8.39
CA THR A 127 -19.41 8.63 8.46
C THR A 127 -20.10 7.84 9.56
N ASN A 128 -21.32 8.21 9.91
CA ASN A 128 -22.11 7.49 10.94
C ASN A 128 -22.34 6.00 10.59
N ASN A 129 -22.20 5.62 9.31
CA ASN A 129 -22.32 4.23 8.83
C ASN A 129 -21.01 3.46 8.90
N LEU A 130 -19.88 4.12 9.21
CA LEU A 130 -18.58 3.49 9.36
C LEU A 130 -18.28 3.32 10.85
N SER A 131 -18.62 2.17 11.42
CA SER A 131 -18.37 1.88 12.84
C SER A 131 -16.87 1.94 13.14
N SER A 132 -16.52 2.56 14.26
CA SER A 132 -15.13 2.66 14.73
C SER A 132 -14.51 1.30 15.09
N ASN A 133 -15.33 0.29 15.33
CA ASN A 133 -14.94 -1.05 15.78
C ASN A 133 -14.93 -2.11 14.67
N SER A 134 -15.35 -1.79 13.44
CA SER A 134 -15.26 -2.74 12.34
C SER A 134 -13.84 -2.82 11.79
N SER A 135 -13.30 -4.02 11.71
CA SER A 135 -12.05 -4.26 10.98
C SER A 135 -12.26 -3.80 9.51
N ARG A 136 -11.52 -2.79 9.11
CA ARG A 136 -11.61 -2.22 7.75
C ARG A 136 -10.96 -3.19 6.77
N LYS A 137 -11.73 -4.18 6.31
CA LYS A 137 -11.29 -5.14 5.29
C LYS A 137 -11.66 -4.60 3.93
N ILE A 138 -10.69 -4.57 3.03
CA ILE A 138 -10.85 -4.15 1.66
C ILE A 138 -10.62 -5.38 0.80
N ASN A 139 -11.59 -5.70 -0.05
CA ASN A 139 -11.46 -6.74 -1.06
C ASN A 139 -11.42 -6.07 -2.43
N ALA A 140 -10.53 -6.55 -3.29
CA ALA A 140 -10.43 -6.08 -4.66
C ALA A 140 -10.32 -7.27 -5.61
N ILE A 141 -11.02 -7.20 -6.74
CA ILE A 141 -10.80 -8.10 -7.86
C ILE A 141 -9.81 -7.42 -8.78
N ILE A 142 -8.64 -8.03 -8.94
CA ILE A 142 -7.58 -7.50 -9.79
C ILE A 142 -7.25 -8.48 -10.90
N THR A 143 -6.93 -7.96 -12.08
CA THR A 143 -6.40 -8.76 -13.19
C THR A 143 -4.98 -8.31 -13.47
N ARG A 144 -4.03 -9.25 -13.38
CA ARG A 144 -2.63 -8.98 -13.65
C ARG A 144 -2.42 -8.69 -15.14
N LYS A 145 -1.56 -7.72 -15.44
CA LYS A 145 -1.05 -7.49 -16.78
C LYS A 145 0.23 -8.31 -16.96
N VAL A 146 0.27 -9.15 -17.99
CA VAL A 146 1.43 -9.94 -18.37
C VAL A 146 1.74 -9.77 -19.85
N LYS A 147 2.98 -9.96 -20.23
CA LYS A 147 3.38 -10.00 -21.62
C LYS A 147 2.96 -11.33 -22.25
N LYS A 148 2.42 -11.27 -23.45
CA LYS A 148 2.16 -12.45 -24.28
C LYS A 148 3.24 -12.56 -25.35
N TRP A 149 3.71 -13.76 -25.60
CA TRP A 149 4.66 -14.03 -26.67
C TRP A 149 3.94 -14.59 -27.90
N ASN A 150 4.43 -14.21 -29.07
CA ASN A 150 3.94 -14.71 -30.35
C ASN A 150 5.13 -15.09 -31.23
N SER A 151 5.04 -16.22 -31.92
CA SER A 151 6.11 -16.74 -32.78
C SER A 151 6.50 -15.86 -33.96
N GLN A 152 5.64 -14.92 -34.37
CA GLN A 152 5.89 -13.98 -35.45
C GLN A 152 6.48 -12.65 -34.98
N SER A 153 6.04 -12.14 -33.82
CA SER A 153 6.36 -10.78 -33.34
C SER A 153 7.16 -10.76 -32.02
N GLY A 154 7.40 -11.91 -31.39
CA GLY A 154 8.05 -11.97 -30.08
C GLY A 154 7.14 -11.52 -28.94
N TRP A 155 7.74 -10.91 -27.91
CA TRP A 155 7.01 -10.42 -26.73
C TRP A 155 6.27 -9.12 -27.02
N GLY A 156 4.96 -9.12 -26.74
CA GLY A 156 4.11 -7.93 -26.81
C GLY A 156 4.16 -7.06 -25.53
N GLU A 157 3.35 -5.99 -25.53
CA GLU A 157 3.15 -5.15 -24.36
C GLU A 157 2.32 -5.88 -23.28
N PRO A 158 2.47 -5.49 -22.00
CA PRO A 158 1.69 -6.07 -20.90
C PRO A 158 0.19 -5.80 -21.06
N VAL A 159 -0.61 -6.87 -21.16
CA VAL A 159 -2.06 -6.81 -21.26
C VAL A 159 -2.72 -7.58 -20.13
N SER A 160 -3.92 -7.15 -19.71
CA SER A 160 -4.71 -7.88 -18.72
C SER A 160 -4.97 -9.29 -19.20
N SER A 161 -4.63 -10.28 -18.37
CA SER A 161 -4.69 -11.67 -18.80
C SER A 161 -5.04 -12.61 -17.65
N ARG A 162 -5.82 -13.64 -17.98
CA ARG A 162 -6.11 -14.81 -17.13
C ARG A 162 -5.50 -16.09 -17.72
N SER A 163 -4.65 -15.94 -18.75
CA SER A 163 -4.05 -17.07 -19.47
C SER A 163 -3.14 -17.89 -18.55
N ILE A 164 -3.30 -19.21 -18.58
CA ILE A 164 -2.46 -20.18 -17.90
C ILE A 164 -1.04 -20.14 -18.46
N ALA A 165 -0.90 -20.11 -19.79
CA ALA A 165 0.42 -20.12 -20.45
C ALA A 165 1.24 -18.88 -20.08
N TRP A 166 0.65 -17.70 -20.14
CA TRP A 166 1.37 -16.47 -19.90
C TRP A 166 1.58 -16.19 -18.41
N ALA A 167 0.75 -16.74 -17.52
CA ALA A 167 1.03 -16.78 -16.10
C ALA A 167 2.25 -17.68 -15.78
N ILE A 168 2.37 -18.83 -16.44
CA ILE A 168 3.55 -19.70 -16.33
C ILE A 168 4.80 -18.97 -16.82
N ALA A 169 4.74 -18.36 -18.01
CA ALA A 169 5.85 -17.61 -18.57
C ALA A 169 6.29 -16.45 -17.66
N ASP A 170 5.35 -15.72 -17.09
CA ASP A 170 5.61 -14.62 -16.14
C ASP A 170 6.35 -15.15 -14.89
N ILE A 171 5.89 -16.24 -14.27
CA ILE A 171 6.55 -16.87 -13.11
C ILE A 171 7.97 -17.29 -13.45
N LEU A 172 8.21 -17.86 -14.64
CA LEU A 172 9.52 -18.33 -15.03
C LEU A 172 10.50 -17.21 -15.36
N LYS A 173 10.03 -16.08 -15.94
CA LYS A 173 10.86 -14.99 -16.46
C LYS A 173 11.05 -13.83 -15.50
N ALA A 174 10.05 -13.50 -14.70
CA ALA A 174 10.06 -12.28 -13.90
C ALA A 174 11.22 -12.24 -12.90
N GLN A 175 11.66 -11.03 -12.52
CA GLN A 175 12.74 -10.83 -11.53
C GLN A 175 12.40 -11.40 -10.15
N TYR A 176 11.12 -11.36 -9.77
CA TYR A 176 10.61 -11.98 -8.54
C TYR A 176 10.40 -13.49 -8.67
N GLY A 177 10.53 -14.05 -9.88
CA GLY A 177 10.35 -15.47 -10.21
C GLY A 177 11.65 -16.17 -10.57
N GLY A 178 11.58 -17.00 -11.61
CA GLY A 178 12.67 -17.88 -12.02
C GLY A 178 13.83 -17.20 -12.76
N ARG A 179 13.64 -15.98 -13.28
CA ARG A 179 14.62 -15.22 -14.07
C ARG A 179 15.19 -16.01 -15.26
N LEU A 180 14.43 -16.94 -15.81
CA LEU A 180 14.88 -17.76 -16.92
C LEU A 180 14.90 -16.95 -18.22
N PRO A 181 15.96 -17.09 -19.05
CA PRO A 181 15.96 -16.54 -20.41
C PRO A 181 15.04 -17.35 -21.32
N ASP A 182 14.68 -16.78 -22.47
CA ASP A 182 13.72 -17.37 -23.41
C ASP A 182 14.15 -18.78 -23.92
N GLU A 183 15.44 -19.00 -24.09
CA GLU A 183 16.02 -20.27 -24.56
C GLU A 183 15.81 -21.43 -23.57
N ARG A 184 15.44 -21.10 -22.32
CA ARG A 184 15.15 -22.08 -21.27
C ARG A 184 13.68 -22.41 -21.12
N ILE A 185 12.80 -21.80 -21.95
CA ILE A 185 11.34 -21.95 -21.90
C ILE A 185 10.86 -22.32 -23.31
N HIS A 186 10.05 -23.35 -23.42
CA HIS A 186 9.51 -23.74 -24.72
C HIS A 186 8.29 -22.84 -25.10
N LEU A 187 8.59 -21.59 -25.53
CA LEU A 187 7.59 -20.56 -25.79
C LEU A 187 6.58 -20.94 -26.89
N MET A 188 7.01 -21.63 -27.94
CA MET A 188 6.10 -22.12 -28.99
C MET A 188 5.05 -23.09 -28.46
N GLU A 189 5.43 -23.98 -27.54
CA GLU A 189 4.50 -24.90 -26.90
C GLU A 189 3.51 -24.15 -26.00
N LEU A 190 3.98 -23.14 -25.25
CA LEU A 190 3.10 -22.28 -24.45
C LEU A 190 2.11 -21.51 -25.34
N GLU A 191 2.52 -21.00 -26.50
CA GLU A 191 1.62 -20.34 -27.44
C GLU A 191 0.53 -21.30 -27.97
N GLN A 192 0.90 -22.54 -28.27
CA GLN A 192 -0.06 -23.55 -28.70
C GLN A 192 -1.05 -23.93 -27.59
N LEU A 193 -0.56 -24.11 -26.37
CA LEU A 193 -1.37 -24.42 -25.21
C LEU A 193 -2.28 -23.25 -24.84
N ASP A 194 -1.82 -22.01 -25.00
CA ASP A 194 -2.67 -20.82 -24.76
C ASP A 194 -3.92 -20.85 -25.65
N LYS A 195 -3.75 -21.11 -26.96
CA LYS A 195 -4.87 -21.23 -27.91
C LYS A 195 -5.83 -22.35 -27.52
N VAL A 196 -5.31 -23.49 -27.07
CA VAL A 196 -6.13 -24.62 -26.62
C VAL A 196 -6.92 -24.27 -25.36
N TRP A 197 -6.26 -23.69 -24.35
CA TRP A 197 -6.91 -23.31 -23.10
C TRP A 197 -7.93 -22.19 -23.30
N GLU A 198 -7.59 -21.19 -24.11
CA GLU A 198 -8.52 -20.09 -24.44
C GLU A 198 -9.79 -20.62 -25.14
N SER A 199 -9.63 -21.52 -26.12
CA SER A 199 -10.79 -22.12 -26.82
C SER A 199 -11.69 -22.96 -25.92
N ARG A 200 -11.14 -23.47 -24.81
CA ARG A 200 -11.87 -24.27 -23.82
C ARG A 200 -12.43 -23.46 -22.67
N GLY A 201 -12.02 -22.18 -22.54
CA GLY A 201 -12.35 -21.36 -21.40
C GLY A 201 -11.60 -21.76 -20.12
N ASP A 202 -10.44 -22.39 -20.25
CA ASP A 202 -9.57 -22.75 -19.12
C ASP A 202 -8.72 -21.54 -18.74
N TYR A 203 -8.82 -21.04 -17.49
CA TYR A 203 -8.10 -19.86 -17.01
C TYR A 203 -7.41 -20.13 -15.68
N PHE A 204 -6.45 -19.26 -15.35
CA PHE A 204 -5.83 -19.22 -14.02
C PHE A 204 -6.32 -17.98 -13.27
N ASP A 205 -7.04 -18.24 -12.17
CA ASP A 205 -7.43 -17.24 -11.18
C ASP A 205 -6.90 -17.72 -9.82
N GLY A 206 -5.87 -17.09 -9.32
CA GLY A 206 -5.24 -17.54 -8.08
C GLY A 206 -4.34 -16.48 -7.45
N ILE A 207 -4.02 -16.70 -6.18
CA ILE A 207 -3.12 -15.87 -5.40
C ILE A 207 -2.01 -16.76 -4.84
N PHE A 208 -0.81 -16.22 -4.80
CA PHE A 208 0.32 -16.76 -4.05
C PHE A 208 0.52 -15.86 -2.82
N ASP A 209 0.03 -16.31 -1.67
CA ASP A 209 0.02 -15.60 -0.40
C ASP A 209 1.03 -16.14 0.61
N SER A 210 1.78 -17.15 0.21
CA SER A 210 2.81 -17.81 1.01
C SER A 210 4.06 -18.08 0.17
N ALA A 211 5.20 -18.23 0.85
CA ALA A 211 6.45 -18.60 0.20
C ALA A 211 6.31 -19.98 -0.45
N THR A 212 6.67 -20.07 -1.72
CA THR A 212 6.63 -21.31 -2.51
C THR A 212 7.81 -21.36 -3.47
N THR A 213 8.20 -22.54 -3.92
CA THR A 213 9.23 -22.67 -4.96
C THR A 213 8.65 -22.30 -6.32
N ILE A 214 9.52 -21.86 -7.23
CA ILE A 214 9.13 -21.56 -8.62
C ILE A 214 8.46 -22.78 -9.28
N TRP A 215 8.99 -23.96 -9.02
CA TRP A 215 8.46 -25.20 -9.59
C TRP A 215 7.04 -25.52 -9.08
N GLU A 216 6.81 -25.35 -7.79
CA GLU A 216 5.48 -25.51 -7.20
C GLU A 216 4.49 -24.48 -7.72
N ALA A 217 4.92 -23.21 -7.87
CA ALA A 217 4.09 -22.16 -8.45
C ALA A 217 3.68 -22.48 -9.88
N VAL A 218 4.65 -22.87 -10.74
CA VAL A 218 4.37 -23.28 -12.12
C VAL A 218 3.46 -24.51 -12.15
N SER A 219 3.70 -25.49 -11.30
CA SER A 219 2.88 -26.70 -11.21
C SER A 219 1.43 -26.38 -10.79
N LYS A 220 1.25 -25.46 -9.84
CA LYS A 220 -0.10 -24.99 -9.40
C LYS A 220 -0.85 -24.35 -10.57
N VAL A 221 -0.19 -23.50 -11.35
CA VAL A 221 -0.79 -22.84 -12.51
C VAL A 221 -1.09 -23.83 -13.61
N ALA A 222 -0.14 -24.72 -13.97
CA ALA A 222 -0.30 -25.70 -15.04
C ALA A 222 -1.46 -26.68 -14.79
N ARG A 223 -1.69 -27.06 -13.54
CA ARG A 223 -2.82 -27.94 -13.14
C ARG A 223 -4.18 -27.38 -13.50
N CYS A 224 -4.34 -26.05 -13.54
CA CYS A 224 -5.59 -25.42 -13.99
C CYS A 224 -5.91 -25.77 -15.46
N GLY A 225 -4.88 -26.01 -16.27
CA GLY A 225 -4.98 -26.45 -17.66
C GLY A 225 -4.83 -27.97 -17.84
N ARG A 226 -4.88 -28.79 -16.78
CA ARG A 226 -4.65 -30.23 -16.81
C ARG A 226 -3.27 -30.57 -17.40
N ALA A 227 -2.23 -29.83 -16.96
CA ALA A 227 -0.87 -29.93 -17.45
C ALA A 227 0.14 -29.99 -16.30
N LEU A 228 1.33 -30.42 -16.62
CA LEU A 228 2.46 -30.52 -15.70
C LEU A 228 3.71 -29.94 -16.33
N PRO A 229 4.55 -29.22 -15.55
CA PRO A 229 5.85 -28.79 -16.03
C PRO A 229 6.84 -29.96 -15.99
N ILE A 230 7.68 -30.04 -17.00
CA ILE A 230 8.83 -30.96 -17.05
C ILE A 230 10.09 -30.18 -17.43
N LEU A 231 11.25 -30.72 -17.05
CA LEU A 231 12.54 -30.23 -17.53
C LEU A 231 13.09 -31.22 -18.54
N GLN A 232 13.21 -30.80 -19.79
CA GLN A 232 13.75 -31.62 -20.88
C GLN A 232 14.85 -30.88 -21.61
N SER A 233 16.03 -31.49 -21.70
CA SER A 233 17.21 -30.88 -22.35
C SER A 233 17.55 -29.48 -21.87
N GLY A 234 17.32 -29.22 -20.56
CA GLY A 234 17.57 -27.92 -19.95
C GLY A 234 16.50 -26.86 -20.21
N MET A 235 15.42 -27.18 -20.90
CA MET A 235 14.25 -26.29 -21.12
C MET A 235 13.08 -26.72 -20.26
N VAL A 236 12.32 -25.74 -19.77
CA VAL A 236 11.03 -25.97 -19.13
C VAL A 236 9.99 -26.15 -20.23
N ARG A 237 9.28 -27.26 -20.18
CA ARG A 237 8.18 -27.62 -21.07
C ARG A 237 6.91 -27.86 -20.24
N ILE A 238 5.77 -27.69 -20.87
CA ILE A 238 4.47 -27.92 -20.24
C ILE A 238 3.74 -29.03 -21.01
N ILE A 239 3.58 -30.17 -20.38
CA ILE A 239 2.88 -31.30 -21.00
C ILE A 239 1.43 -31.30 -20.49
N ARG A 240 0.49 -31.21 -21.41
CA ARG A 240 -0.93 -31.35 -21.14
C ARG A 240 -1.35 -32.83 -21.23
N ASP A 241 -2.19 -33.24 -20.28
CA ASP A 241 -2.84 -34.56 -20.30
C ASP A 241 -3.96 -34.56 -21.36
N GLU A 242 -3.65 -35.15 -22.50
CA GLU A 242 -4.56 -35.30 -23.63
C GLU A 242 -4.27 -36.58 -24.41
N PRO A 243 -5.31 -37.16 -25.07
CA PRO A 243 -5.09 -38.30 -25.96
C PRO A 243 -4.13 -37.91 -27.07
N LYS A 244 -3.04 -38.67 -27.21
CA LYS A 244 -2.09 -38.53 -28.33
C LYS A 244 -2.30 -39.68 -29.32
N THR A 245 -2.43 -39.34 -30.59
CA THR A 245 -2.35 -40.33 -31.64
C THR A 245 -0.91 -40.82 -31.74
N ILE A 246 -0.66 -42.08 -31.40
CA ILE A 246 0.65 -42.69 -31.60
C ILE A 246 0.82 -42.89 -33.10
N PRO A 247 1.83 -42.30 -33.77
CA PRO A 247 2.07 -42.60 -35.16
C PRO A 247 2.36 -44.10 -35.28
N THR A 248 1.55 -44.81 -36.01
CA THR A 248 1.88 -46.19 -36.36
C THR A 248 3.14 -46.16 -37.19
N ALA A 249 4.25 -46.70 -36.68
CA ALA A 249 5.45 -46.90 -37.48
C ALA A 249 5.09 -47.83 -38.67
N MET A 250 5.23 -47.31 -39.88
CA MET A 250 5.24 -48.14 -41.09
C MET A 250 6.63 -48.78 -41.24
#